data_7ad891146ab40fffbb261a0422b25311
#
_entry.id   7ad891146ab40fffbb261a0422b25311
#
_cell.length_a   1.000
_cell.length_b   1.000
_cell.length_c   1.000
_cell.angle_alpha   90.00
_cell.angle_beta   90.00
_cell.angle_gamma   90.00
#
_symmetry.space_group_name_H-M   'P 1'
#
loop_
_entity.id
_entity.type
_entity.pdbx_description
1 polymer ?
#
loop_
_entity_poly.entity_id
_entity_poly.type
_entity_poly.pdbx_seq_one_letter_code
_entity_poly.pdbx_strand_id
1 'polypeptide(L)'
;GSRRLFLTQKTGAVRIVLPGTTPTLTTFYTFAPYTSSECGVLSVCFDPNYITNKYVYIFYTASASEQRIVRLTDNNNVGTNLANIVTGLPTAGANHDGGATGISSDQNGQGWYLYWSIGDNGNGSGVDANMTSLASKCGRARLDGSVPNDNPFFDGTGPNNDYIWARGLRNPFSFSFQPGSEKLWIYNVGTSYETVFQVNRGDH
;
A
#
# COMPACT_ATOMS: atom_id res chain seq x y z
N GLY A 1 -10.11 -7.86 -20.36
CA GLY A 1 -8.85 -7.30 -19.86
C GLY A 1 -7.66 -7.82 -20.64
N SER A 2 -6.51 -7.16 -20.56
CA SER A 2 -5.30 -7.48 -21.33
C SER A 2 -4.61 -8.78 -20.90
N ARG A 3 -5.03 -9.41 -19.81
CA ARG A 3 -4.42 -10.59 -19.18
C ARG A 3 -2.93 -10.44 -18.85
N ARG A 4 -2.42 -9.19 -18.77
CA ARG A 4 -1.06 -8.92 -18.32
C ARG A 4 -0.94 -9.13 -16.81
N LEU A 5 0.17 -9.72 -16.37
CA LEU A 5 0.49 -9.87 -14.95
C LEU A 5 1.62 -8.90 -14.60
N PHE A 6 1.42 -8.07 -13.59
CA PHE A 6 2.46 -7.19 -13.05
C PHE A 6 3.13 -7.88 -11.85
N LEU A 7 4.44 -7.80 -11.81
CA LEU A 7 5.29 -8.39 -10.78
C LEU A 7 6.22 -7.32 -10.21
N THR A 8 6.24 -7.17 -8.90
CA THR A 8 7.24 -6.35 -8.21
C THR A 8 8.45 -7.21 -7.83
N GLN A 9 9.63 -6.72 -8.15
CA GLN A 9 10.89 -7.31 -7.69
C GLN A 9 11.45 -6.43 -6.58
N LYS A 10 11.75 -7.00 -5.43
CA LYS A 10 12.28 -6.29 -4.26
C LYS A 10 13.40 -5.32 -4.61
N THR A 11 14.27 -5.70 -5.55
CA THR A 11 15.47 -4.93 -5.95
C THR A 11 15.18 -3.74 -6.85
N GLY A 12 13.92 -3.47 -7.21
CA GLY A 12 13.55 -2.24 -7.90
C GLY A 12 12.71 -2.40 -9.16
N ALA A 13 12.82 -3.52 -9.87
CA ALA A 13 12.09 -3.66 -11.13
C ALA A 13 10.62 -3.99 -10.90
N VAL A 14 9.75 -3.29 -11.60
CA VAL A 14 8.35 -3.70 -11.85
C VAL A 14 8.31 -4.30 -13.25
N ARG A 15 7.87 -5.54 -13.33
CA ARG A 15 7.84 -6.32 -14.57
C ARG A 15 6.40 -6.55 -15.04
N ILE A 16 6.24 -6.73 -16.34
CA ILE A 16 4.98 -7.19 -16.94
C ILE A 16 5.24 -8.49 -17.66
N VAL A 17 4.45 -9.51 -17.34
CA VAL A 17 4.33 -10.72 -18.16
C VAL A 17 3.23 -10.47 -19.18
N LEU A 18 3.61 -10.47 -20.44
CA LEU A 18 2.68 -10.32 -21.56
C LEU A 18 2.10 -11.69 -21.90
N PRO A 19 0.77 -11.78 -22.12
CA PRO A 19 0.15 -13.04 -22.51
C PRO A 19 0.55 -13.47 -23.92
N GLY A 20 0.60 -14.77 -24.14
CA GLY A 20 0.92 -15.39 -25.44
C GLY A 20 1.05 -16.89 -25.28
N THR A 21 1.23 -17.62 -26.39
CA THR A 21 1.58 -19.04 -26.35
C THR A 21 2.91 -19.26 -25.64
N THR A 22 3.84 -18.30 -25.79
CA THR A 22 5.06 -18.18 -24.99
C THR A 22 5.02 -16.82 -24.30
N PRO A 23 4.74 -16.76 -22.98
CA PRO A 23 4.71 -15.49 -22.24
C PRO A 23 6.07 -14.78 -22.31
N THR A 24 6.04 -13.46 -22.51
CA THR A 24 7.26 -12.64 -22.54
C THR A 24 7.28 -11.69 -21.34
N LEU A 25 8.48 -11.48 -20.80
CA LEU A 25 8.72 -10.61 -19.66
C LEU A 25 9.32 -9.28 -20.13
N THR A 26 8.68 -8.16 -19.78
CA THR A 26 9.19 -6.81 -20.06
C THR A 26 9.32 -6.00 -18.78
N THR A 27 10.14 -4.96 -18.79
CA THR A 27 10.28 -4.03 -17.66
C THR A 27 9.29 -2.88 -17.83
N PHE A 28 8.41 -2.72 -16.83
CA PHE A 28 7.48 -1.60 -16.76
C PHE A 28 8.18 -0.34 -16.24
N TYR A 29 8.88 -0.47 -15.10
CA TYR A 29 9.61 0.64 -14.47
C TYR A 29 10.73 0.08 -13.58
N THR A 30 11.77 0.87 -13.33
CA THR A 30 12.85 0.51 -12.41
C THR A 30 13.03 1.62 -11.38
N PHE A 31 12.83 1.29 -10.12
CA PHE A 31 13.15 2.12 -8.97
C PHE A 31 14.58 1.86 -8.50
N ALA A 32 15.12 2.76 -7.69
CA ALA A 32 16.32 2.55 -6.86
C ALA A 32 15.91 2.52 -5.38
N PRO A 33 15.26 1.44 -4.90
CA PRO A 33 14.75 1.38 -3.54
C PRO A 33 15.86 1.07 -2.54
N TYR A 34 15.58 1.37 -1.27
CA TYR A 34 16.31 0.77 -0.16
C TYR A 34 15.85 -0.69 -0.02
N THR A 35 16.80 -1.64 0.10
CA THR A 35 16.51 -3.08 -0.03
C THR A 35 16.93 -3.95 1.16
N SER A 36 17.26 -3.34 2.30
CA SER A 36 17.62 -4.09 3.50
C SER A 36 16.43 -4.90 4.01
N SER A 37 16.66 -6.11 4.46
CA SER A 37 15.66 -7.02 5.04
C SER A 37 14.35 -7.07 4.23
N GLU A 38 13.21 -6.60 4.78
CA GLU A 38 11.89 -6.62 4.13
C GLU A 38 11.69 -5.47 3.14
N CYS A 39 12.54 -4.44 3.17
CA CYS A 39 12.44 -3.24 2.32
C CYS A 39 12.61 -3.54 0.83
N GLY A 40 12.04 -2.70 -0.02
CA GLY A 40 12.16 -2.82 -1.48
C GLY A 40 10.97 -2.25 -2.23
N VAL A 41 10.72 -2.72 -3.45
CA VAL A 41 9.44 -2.52 -4.16
C VAL A 41 8.49 -3.63 -3.75
N LEU A 42 7.44 -3.27 -3.00
CA LEU A 42 6.68 -4.23 -2.20
C LEU A 42 5.34 -4.62 -2.84
N SER A 43 4.57 -3.66 -3.34
CA SER A 43 3.26 -3.98 -3.94
C SER A 43 2.87 -3.08 -5.10
N VAL A 44 1.88 -3.54 -5.85
CA VAL A 44 1.30 -2.85 -7.00
C VAL A 44 -0.22 -3.00 -6.97
N CYS A 45 -0.93 -1.91 -7.26
CA CYS A 45 -2.38 -1.95 -7.52
C CYS A 45 -2.76 -1.01 -8.67
N PHE A 46 -4.00 -1.14 -9.14
CA PHE A 46 -4.48 -0.45 -10.32
C PHE A 46 -5.64 0.47 -9.98
N ASP A 47 -5.67 1.61 -10.67
CA ASP A 47 -6.82 2.50 -10.62
C ASP A 47 -8.09 1.78 -11.09
N PRO A 48 -9.25 1.99 -10.47
CA PRO A 48 -10.51 1.41 -10.94
C PRO A 48 -10.84 1.78 -12.39
N ASN A 49 -10.41 2.97 -12.84
CA ASN A 49 -10.57 3.45 -14.21
C ASN A 49 -9.32 3.20 -15.08
N TYR A 50 -8.51 2.20 -14.75
CA TYR A 50 -7.24 1.89 -15.45
C TYR A 50 -7.41 1.75 -16.96
N ILE A 51 -8.54 1.27 -17.44
CA ILE A 51 -8.82 1.16 -18.88
C ILE A 51 -8.71 2.53 -19.57
N THR A 52 -9.07 3.61 -18.88
CA THR A 52 -9.08 4.99 -19.40
C THR A 52 -7.81 5.74 -19.04
N ASN A 53 -7.48 5.79 -17.74
CA ASN A 53 -6.41 6.65 -17.21
C ASN A 53 -5.03 5.99 -17.17
N LYS A 54 -4.98 4.65 -17.24
CA LYS A 54 -3.73 3.86 -17.23
C LYS A 54 -2.91 4.00 -15.94
N TYR A 55 -3.52 4.39 -14.82
CA TYR A 55 -2.81 4.60 -13.57
C TYR A 55 -2.49 3.31 -12.84
N VAL A 56 -1.23 3.21 -12.39
CA VAL A 56 -0.66 2.09 -11.63
C VAL A 56 -0.01 2.67 -10.38
N TYR A 57 -0.39 2.18 -9.21
CA TYR A 57 0.16 2.61 -7.92
C TYR A 57 1.17 1.58 -7.43
N ILE A 58 2.31 2.05 -6.96
CA ILE A 58 3.43 1.23 -6.48
C ILE A 58 3.79 1.69 -5.08
N PHE A 59 3.87 0.73 -4.15
CA PHE A 59 4.42 0.95 -2.82
C PHE A 59 5.89 0.49 -2.80
N TYR A 60 6.79 1.34 -2.32
CA TYR A 60 8.21 1.00 -2.22
C TYR A 60 8.90 1.73 -1.06
N THR A 61 10.02 1.17 -0.59
CA THR A 61 10.89 1.78 0.41
C THR A 61 11.88 2.71 -0.29
N ALA A 62 11.69 4.02 -0.14
CA ALA A 62 12.48 5.04 -0.83
C ALA A 62 13.86 5.26 -0.18
N SER A 63 13.94 5.10 1.15
CA SER A 63 15.17 5.22 1.93
C SER A 63 15.09 4.36 3.19
N ALA A 64 16.16 4.34 4.00
CA ALA A 64 16.18 3.65 5.29
C ALA A 64 15.15 4.18 6.32
N SER A 65 14.53 5.33 6.05
CA SER A 65 13.57 5.99 6.96
C SER A 65 12.25 6.36 6.32
N GLU A 66 12.06 6.05 5.04
CA GLU A 66 10.84 6.46 4.32
C GLU A 66 10.38 5.41 3.32
N GLN A 67 9.08 5.12 3.38
CA GLN A 67 8.35 4.41 2.34
C GLN A 67 7.41 5.39 1.61
N ARG A 68 7.04 5.07 0.38
CA ARG A 68 6.19 5.91 -0.47
C ARG A 68 5.21 5.08 -1.27
N ILE A 69 4.09 5.71 -1.60
CA ILE A 69 3.21 5.25 -2.67
C ILE A 69 3.29 6.27 -3.79
N VAL A 70 3.64 5.78 -4.97
CA VAL A 70 3.72 6.58 -6.19
C VAL A 70 2.73 6.08 -7.21
N ARG A 71 2.37 6.94 -8.16
CA ARG A 71 1.55 6.60 -9.31
C ARG A 71 2.35 6.78 -10.59
N LEU A 72 2.27 5.78 -11.45
CA LEU A 72 2.80 5.80 -12.82
C LEU A 72 1.65 5.73 -13.82
N THR A 73 1.86 6.26 -15.01
CA THR A 73 0.98 6.05 -16.16
C THR A 73 1.56 4.95 -17.03
N ASP A 74 0.78 3.92 -17.31
CA ASP A 74 1.15 2.86 -18.25
C ASP A 74 1.04 3.37 -19.69
N ASN A 75 2.17 3.67 -20.29
CA ASN A 75 2.28 4.00 -21.70
C ASN A 75 2.83 2.80 -22.47
N ASN A 76 1.94 1.96 -22.99
CA ASN A 76 2.29 0.76 -23.78
C ASN A 76 3.31 -0.15 -23.10
N ASN A 77 3.05 -0.54 -21.85
CA ASN A 77 3.89 -1.38 -20.99
C ASN A 77 5.14 -0.68 -20.43
N VAL A 78 5.24 0.63 -20.55
CA VAL A 78 6.30 1.44 -19.93
C VAL A 78 5.66 2.42 -18.95
N GLY A 79 6.11 2.40 -17.69
CA GLY A 79 5.69 3.34 -16.65
C GLY A 79 6.30 4.72 -16.87
N THR A 80 5.46 5.73 -16.97
CA THR A 80 5.83 7.13 -17.21
C THR A 80 5.14 8.06 -16.21
N ASN A 81 5.46 9.34 -16.19
CA ASN A 81 4.78 10.37 -15.39
C ASN A 81 4.67 10.01 -13.90
N LEU A 82 5.80 9.63 -13.28
CA LEU A 82 5.84 9.31 -11.86
C LEU A 82 5.37 10.51 -11.03
N ALA A 83 4.38 10.28 -10.17
CA ALA A 83 3.86 11.23 -9.21
C ALA A 83 3.89 10.63 -7.80
N ASN A 84 4.36 11.38 -6.81
CA ASN A 84 4.23 11.02 -5.41
C ASN A 84 2.77 11.18 -4.99
N ILE A 85 2.18 10.13 -4.41
CA ILE A 85 0.80 10.12 -3.92
C ILE A 85 0.78 10.17 -2.39
N VAL A 86 1.51 9.29 -1.73
CA VAL A 86 1.70 9.35 -0.28
C VAL A 86 3.19 9.24 0.02
N THR A 87 3.71 10.16 0.82
CA THR A 87 5.12 10.24 1.22
C THR A 87 5.25 10.27 2.73
N GLY A 88 6.46 10.14 3.26
CA GLY A 88 6.71 10.19 4.70
C GLY A 88 6.16 8.99 5.47
N LEU A 89 5.89 7.88 4.79
CA LEU A 89 5.48 6.65 5.44
C LEU A 89 6.66 6.06 6.22
N PRO A 90 6.48 5.70 7.51
CA PRO A 90 7.60 5.30 8.35
C PRO A 90 8.14 3.92 7.99
N THR A 91 9.45 3.76 8.12
CA THR A 91 10.16 2.48 8.19
C THR A 91 11.36 2.65 9.10
N ALA A 92 11.80 1.59 9.75
CA ALA A 92 13.08 1.52 10.46
C ALA A 92 14.20 0.92 9.59
N GLY A 93 13.91 0.72 8.29
CA GLY A 93 14.88 0.20 7.32
C GLY A 93 15.24 -1.27 7.49
N ALA A 94 14.39 -2.07 8.12
CA ALA A 94 14.67 -3.48 8.40
C ALA A 94 13.41 -4.36 8.34
N ASN A 95 12.73 -4.56 9.46
CA ASN A 95 11.66 -5.55 9.63
C ASN A 95 10.32 -4.89 9.93
N HIS A 96 9.25 -5.61 9.66
CA HIS A 96 7.88 -5.22 9.90
C HIS A 96 7.49 -3.94 9.12
N ASP A 97 7.91 -3.88 7.88
CA ASP A 97 7.62 -2.73 7.00
C ASP A 97 6.17 -2.73 6.49
N GLY A 98 5.49 -3.89 6.55
CA GLY A 98 4.19 -4.05 5.90
C GLY A 98 4.32 -3.99 4.37
N GLY A 99 3.76 -2.94 3.75
CA GLY A 99 3.99 -2.65 2.34
C GLY A 99 2.92 -3.16 1.38
N ALA A 100 1.79 -3.65 1.90
CA ALA A 100 0.63 -3.92 1.07
C ALA A 100 -0.05 -2.62 0.65
N THR A 101 -0.56 -2.56 -0.58
CA THR A 101 -1.43 -1.49 -1.07
C THR A 101 -2.55 -2.03 -1.94
N GLY A 102 -3.69 -1.36 -1.90
CA GLY A 102 -4.86 -1.74 -2.70
C GLY A 102 -5.86 -0.61 -2.79
N ILE A 103 -6.78 -0.70 -3.74
CA ILE A 103 -7.82 0.28 -3.95
C ILE A 103 -9.18 -0.41 -3.84
N SER A 104 -10.06 0.19 -3.05
CA SER A 104 -11.46 -0.24 -2.91
C SER A 104 -12.38 0.96 -2.85
N SER A 105 -13.66 0.77 -3.22
CA SER A 105 -14.69 1.72 -2.87
C SER A 105 -14.91 1.71 -1.35
N ASP A 106 -15.51 2.76 -0.83
CA ASP A 106 -16.04 2.65 0.53
C ASP A 106 -17.29 1.77 0.54
N GLN A 107 -17.63 1.26 1.73
CA GLN A 107 -18.78 0.36 1.91
C GLN A 107 -20.13 1.02 1.54
N ASN A 108 -20.15 2.34 1.32
CA ASN A 108 -21.31 3.13 0.95
C ASN A 108 -21.30 3.52 -0.53
N GLY A 109 -20.28 3.11 -1.31
CA GLY A 109 -20.15 3.44 -2.72
C GLY A 109 -19.85 4.92 -3.01
N GLN A 110 -19.36 5.67 -2.01
CA GLN A 110 -19.16 7.12 -2.12
C GLN A 110 -17.83 7.51 -2.79
N GLY A 111 -17.05 6.56 -3.24
CA GLY A 111 -15.81 6.83 -3.95
C GLY A 111 -14.79 5.71 -3.84
N TRP A 112 -13.65 5.91 -4.49
CA TRP A 112 -12.54 5.00 -4.47
C TRP A 112 -11.43 5.55 -3.60
N TYR A 113 -10.83 4.68 -2.77
CA TYR A 113 -9.78 5.03 -1.82
C TYR A 113 -8.60 4.09 -1.95
N LEU A 114 -7.42 4.66 -1.78
CA LEU A 114 -6.15 3.97 -1.68
C LEU A 114 -5.91 3.58 -0.22
N TYR A 115 -5.66 2.31 0.03
CA TYR A 115 -5.31 1.77 1.34
C TYR A 115 -3.89 1.23 1.32
N TRP A 116 -3.23 1.27 2.46
CA TRP A 116 -1.93 0.65 2.65
C TRP A 116 -1.76 0.18 4.09
N SER A 117 -0.77 -0.67 4.31
CA SER A 117 -0.45 -1.18 5.64
C SER A 117 1.03 -1.00 5.97
N ILE A 118 1.32 -0.61 7.21
CA ILE A 118 2.66 -0.47 7.78
C ILE A 118 2.69 -1.20 9.11
N GLY A 119 3.75 -1.96 9.35
CA GLY A 119 3.95 -2.66 10.60
C GLY A 119 4.51 -1.79 11.72
N ASP A 120 4.86 -2.42 12.82
CA ASP A 120 5.42 -1.77 14.00
C ASP A 120 6.91 -1.38 13.86
N ASN A 121 7.49 -1.64 12.67
CA ASN A 121 8.91 -1.37 12.35
C ASN A 121 9.89 -2.04 13.34
N GLY A 122 9.50 -3.20 13.89
CA GLY A 122 10.31 -3.94 14.87
C GLY A 122 10.32 -3.35 16.28
N ASN A 123 9.49 -2.35 16.57
CA ASN A 123 9.45 -1.69 17.88
C ASN A 123 8.51 -2.36 18.90
N GLY A 124 7.78 -3.40 18.47
CA GLY A 124 6.97 -4.22 19.38
C GLY A 124 5.65 -3.59 19.80
N SER A 125 5.13 -4.00 20.95
CA SER A 125 3.82 -3.57 21.44
C SER A 125 3.78 -2.09 21.84
N GLY A 126 2.62 -1.46 21.66
CA GLY A 126 2.37 -0.07 22.06
C GLY A 126 2.72 0.99 21.00
N VAL A 127 3.38 0.61 19.88
CA VAL A 127 3.66 1.52 18.76
C VAL A 127 2.37 2.08 18.15
N ASP A 128 1.35 1.29 18.12
CA ASP A 128 0.04 1.65 17.60
C ASP A 128 -0.68 2.74 18.41
N ALA A 129 -0.33 2.91 19.69
CA ALA A 129 -0.88 3.96 20.55
C ALA A 129 -0.41 5.36 20.13
N ASN A 130 0.73 5.46 19.44
CA ASN A 130 1.20 6.74 18.88
C ASN A 130 0.36 7.12 17.64
N MET A 131 -0.60 7.99 17.82
CA MET A 131 -1.51 8.45 16.76
C MET A 131 -0.89 9.49 15.82
N THR A 132 0.31 10.01 16.12
CA THR A 132 1.03 10.93 15.20
C THR A 132 1.80 10.19 14.13
N SER A 133 1.95 8.87 14.26
CA SER A 133 2.72 7.99 13.36
C SER A 133 1.83 6.98 12.65
N LEU A 134 2.19 6.63 11.42
CA LEU A 134 1.57 5.55 10.66
C LEU A 134 2.20 4.17 10.92
N ALA A 135 3.20 4.05 11.79
CA ALA A 135 3.72 2.74 12.22
C ALA A 135 2.64 1.94 12.96
N SER A 136 2.53 0.65 12.68
CA SER A 136 1.48 -0.25 13.22
C SER A 136 0.05 0.14 12.79
N LYS A 137 -0.11 0.65 11.56
CA LYS A 137 -1.38 1.20 11.06
C LYS A 137 -1.74 0.66 9.66
N CYS A 138 -3.04 0.67 9.41
CA CYS A 138 -3.59 0.75 8.07
C CYS A 138 -3.95 2.21 7.78
N GLY A 139 -3.50 2.74 6.66
CA GLY A 139 -3.80 4.09 6.21
C GLY A 139 -4.79 4.10 5.05
N ARG A 140 -5.51 5.23 4.90
CA ARG A 140 -6.46 5.47 3.81
C ARG A 140 -6.32 6.88 3.26
N ALA A 141 -6.28 7.01 1.93
CA ALA A 141 -6.26 8.28 1.20
C ALA A 141 -7.24 8.27 0.02
N ARG A 142 -7.53 9.44 -0.54
CA ARG A 142 -8.09 9.54 -1.89
C ARG A 142 -7.03 9.13 -2.92
N LEU A 143 -7.43 8.86 -4.16
CA LEU A 143 -6.52 8.42 -5.22
C LEU A 143 -5.49 9.48 -5.65
N ASP A 144 -5.71 10.73 -5.29
CA ASP A 144 -4.77 11.83 -5.48
C ASP A 144 -3.80 12.05 -4.30
N GLY A 145 -3.97 11.25 -3.24
CA GLY A 145 -3.17 11.33 -2.01
C GLY A 145 -3.77 12.24 -0.94
N SER A 146 -4.84 12.97 -1.21
CA SER A 146 -5.48 13.82 -0.20
C SER A 146 -6.14 12.98 0.90
N VAL A 147 -6.18 13.56 2.11
CA VAL A 147 -6.77 12.91 3.28
C VAL A 147 -8.30 12.99 3.22
N PRO A 148 -9.01 11.85 3.36
CA PRO A 148 -10.45 11.86 3.54
C PRO A 148 -10.82 12.37 4.94
N ASN A 149 -11.71 13.38 5.02
CA ASN A 149 -12.16 13.94 6.30
C ASN A 149 -13.09 13.02 7.09
N ASP A 150 -13.50 11.92 6.50
CA ASP A 150 -14.27 10.84 7.13
C ASP A 150 -13.38 9.69 7.64
N ASN A 151 -12.05 9.83 7.64
CA ASN A 151 -11.18 8.87 8.31
C ASN A 151 -11.50 8.84 9.82
N PRO A 152 -11.46 7.65 10.46
CA PRO A 152 -11.98 7.50 11.83
C PRO A 152 -11.24 8.30 12.90
N PHE A 153 -9.99 8.66 12.63
CA PHE A 153 -9.14 9.42 13.57
C PHE A 153 -8.76 10.80 13.02
N PHE A 154 -9.52 11.28 12.02
CA PHE A 154 -9.34 12.63 11.47
C PHE A 154 -9.64 13.69 12.52
N ASP A 155 -8.67 14.55 12.82
CA ASP A 155 -8.81 15.67 13.75
C ASP A 155 -8.41 17.04 13.14
N GLY A 156 -8.01 17.06 11.88
CA GLY A 156 -7.72 18.26 11.10
C GLY A 156 -6.46 18.97 11.54
N THR A 157 -6.57 19.88 12.48
CA THR A 157 -5.42 20.61 13.05
C THR A 157 -4.84 19.96 14.30
N GLY A 158 -5.40 18.85 14.72
CA GLY A 158 -4.96 18.09 15.88
C GLY A 158 -3.67 17.31 15.63
N PRO A 159 -3.17 16.58 16.65
CA PRO A 159 -1.91 15.87 16.55
C PRO A 159 -2.00 14.53 15.80
N ASN A 160 -3.19 13.98 15.55
CA ASN A 160 -3.32 12.68 14.89
C ASN A 160 -2.82 12.74 13.46
N ASN A 161 -2.30 11.60 12.96
CA ASN A 161 -2.08 11.44 11.56
C ASN A 161 -3.41 11.10 10.88
N ASP A 162 -3.95 12.03 10.13
CA ASP A 162 -5.30 11.98 9.56
C ASP A 162 -5.50 10.87 8.52
N TYR A 163 -4.42 10.20 8.07
CA TYR A 163 -4.51 9.02 7.22
C TYR A 163 -4.92 7.74 7.95
N ILE A 164 -4.89 7.71 9.28
CA ILE A 164 -5.12 6.47 10.05
C ILE A 164 -6.53 5.94 9.81
N TRP A 165 -6.60 4.68 9.33
CA TRP A 165 -7.84 3.93 9.12
C TRP A 165 -8.09 2.91 10.24
N ALA A 166 -7.06 2.11 10.59
CA ALA A 166 -7.05 1.14 11.67
C ALA A 166 -5.64 1.02 12.25
N ARG A 167 -5.51 0.40 13.43
CA ARG A 167 -4.25 0.30 14.15
C ARG A 167 -4.09 -1.05 14.85
N GLY A 168 -2.93 -1.31 15.46
CA GLY A 168 -2.68 -2.54 16.21
C GLY A 168 -2.05 -3.66 15.37
N LEU A 169 -1.39 -3.32 14.26
CA LEU A 169 -0.83 -4.27 13.30
C LEU A 169 0.68 -4.47 13.54
N ARG A 170 1.12 -5.71 13.74
CA ARG A 170 2.54 -6.02 13.93
C ARG A 170 3.33 -5.94 12.63
N ASN A 171 3.00 -6.80 11.66
CA ASN A 171 3.57 -6.78 10.31
C ASN A 171 2.52 -7.21 9.30
N PRO A 172 1.65 -6.28 8.89
CA PRO A 172 0.57 -6.52 7.92
C PRO A 172 1.13 -6.57 6.49
N PHE A 173 1.77 -7.66 6.14
CA PHE A 173 2.53 -7.83 4.90
C PHE A 173 1.65 -7.88 3.66
N SER A 174 0.42 -8.36 3.78
CA SER A 174 -0.53 -8.45 2.68
C SER A 174 -1.95 -8.19 3.14
N PHE A 175 -2.79 -7.74 2.24
CA PHE A 175 -4.24 -7.68 2.47
C PHE A 175 -5.02 -7.85 1.16
N SER A 176 -6.32 -8.09 1.30
CA SER A 176 -7.25 -8.11 0.18
C SER A 176 -8.62 -7.57 0.57
N PHE A 177 -9.36 -7.07 -0.41
CA PHE A 177 -10.76 -6.72 -0.23
C PHE A 177 -11.65 -7.89 -0.67
N GLN A 178 -12.68 -8.17 0.12
CA GLN A 178 -13.66 -9.17 -0.24
C GLN A 178 -14.57 -8.63 -1.35
N PRO A 179 -14.63 -9.27 -2.52
CA PRO A 179 -15.47 -8.80 -3.61
C PRO A 179 -16.95 -8.64 -3.20
N GLY A 180 -17.56 -7.53 -3.58
CA GLY A 180 -18.98 -7.24 -3.36
C GLY A 180 -19.36 -6.83 -1.93
N SER A 181 -18.41 -6.79 -1.00
CA SER A 181 -18.65 -6.32 0.37
C SER A 181 -17.66 -5.27 0.84
N GLU A 182 -16.58 -5.07 0.09
CA GLU A 182 -15.47 -4.14 0.38
C GLU A 182 -14.83 -4.33 1.76
N LYS A 183 -15.05 -5.48 2.40
CA LYS A 183 -14.41 -5.84 3.66
C LYS A 183 -12.92 -6.03 3.47
N LEU A 184 -12.13 -5.39 4.32
CA LEU A 184 -10.68 -5.50 4.31
C LEU A 184 -10.25 -6.69 5.16
N TRP A 185 -9.49 -7.61 4.56
CA TRP A 185 -8.86 -8.74 5.24
C TRP A 185 -7.36 -8.55 5.23
N ILE A 186 -6.75 -8.42 6.40
CA ILE A 186 -5.31 -8.21 6.57
C ILE A 186 -4.65 -9.49 7.04
N TYR A 187 -3.58 -9.88 6.34
CA TYR A 187 -2.69 -10.98 6.73
C TYR A 187 -1.53 -10.38 7.51
N ASN A 188 -1.49 -10.68 8.80
CA ASN A 188 -0.55 -10.07 9.73
C ASN A 188 0.41 -11.11 10.29
N VAL A 189 1.70 -10.91 10.02
CA VAL A 189 2.77 -11.78 10.52
C VAL A 189 2.91 -11.58 12.03
N GLY A 190 2.61 -12.63 12.77
CA GLY A 190 2.66 -12.66 14.23
C GLY A 190 4.04 -13.05 14.77
N THR A 191 4.16 -13.13 16.08
CA THR A 191 5.38 -13.62 16.75
C THR A 191 5.40 -15.14 16.84
N SER A 192 4.27 -15.74 17.15
CA SER A 192 4.11 -17.20 17.34
C SER A 192 3.14 -17.81 16.33
N TYR A 193 2.19 -17.03 15.84
CA TYR A 193 1.17 -17.45 14.90
C TYR A 193 0.89 -16.35 13.89
N GLU A 194 0.71 -16.73 12.63
CA GLU A 194 0.16 -15.85 11.60
C GLU A 194 -1.33 -15.64 11.85
N THR A 195 -1.82 -14.44 11.61
CA THR A 195 -3.20 -14.07 11.84
C THR A 195 -3.84 -13.44 10.62
N VAL A 196 -5.14 -13.64 10.46
CA VAL A 196 -5.96 -13.00 9.45
C VAL A 196 -7.06 -12.24 10.15
N PHE A 197 -7.11 -10.94 9.95
CA PHE A 197 -8.11 -10.06 10.55
C PHE A 197 -9.07 -9.53 9.48
N GLN A 198 -10.37 -9.56 9.77
CA GLN A 198 -11.29 -8.66 9.11
C GLN A 198 -11.18 -7.32 9.83
N VAL A 199 -10.81 -6.27 9.12
CA VAL A 199 -10.56 -4.94 9.68
C VAL A 199 -11.63 -3.99 9.21
N ASN A 200 -12.24 -3.29 10.17
CA ASN A 200 -13.22 -2.26 9.92
C ASN A 200 -12.65 -0.88 10.22
N ARG A 201 -13.41 0.13 9.86
CA ARG A 201 -13.09 1.52 10.13
C ARG A 201 -12.93 1.76 11.63
N GLY A 202 -11.75 2.21 12.07
CA GLY A 202 -11.46 2.55 13.46
C GLY A 202 -11.03 1.37 14.34
N ASP A 203 -10.87 0.17 13.79
CA ASP A 203 -10.48 -1.02 14.56
C ASP A 203 -9.08 -0.88 15.18
N HIS A 204 -8.92 -1.60 16.30
CA HIS A 204 -7.70 -1.74 17.06
C HIS A 204 -7.52 -3.22 17.48
#